data_71bdb67dff5d9ff6eef624eef7747c26
#
_entry.id   71bdb67dff5d9ff6eef624eef7747c26
#
_cell.length_a   1.000
_cell.length_b   1.000
_cell.length_c   1.000
_cell.angle_alpha   90.00
_cell.angle_beta   90.00
_cell.angle_gamma   90.00
#
_symmetry.space_group_name_H-M   'P 1'
#
loop_
_entity.id
_entity.type
_entity.pdbx_description
1 polymer ?
#
loop_
_entity_poly.entity_id
_entity_poly.type
_entity_poly.pdbx_seq_one_letter_code
_entity_poly.pdbx_strand_id
1 'polypeptide(L)'
;CSRFCRRGGVVRASESLLKGLEEVEGVKNVYGYIEKPAIFKSKEEIHGVVLKGVDMGYDAVFFRENLKKGEMPDFKTERASNEILISASVADMLGIGVGEKVAAHFVQDPPRARVFTVAGIYDTGFKEYDDVMVLVDERHLAKLNDWGPGEVSGIAIELEDVERLNEVVKGVENVVYDASGNYEVQTLADVAPQIFDWLALLNMNVWVILILIVVVAGFNMVSGLLILILDKTSLIGILKALGYKNVSLRKLFLYISAGLIIKGMLWGNVLAFLLAGIQAIFRVIHLDPV
;
A
#
# COMPACT_ATOMS: atom_id res chain seq x y z
N CYS A 1 -5.82 -1.79 6.40
CA CYS A 1 -6.66 -2.97 6.64
C CYS A 1 -5.92 -3.94 7.56
N SER A 2 -6.50 -4.29 8.71
CA SER A 2 -5.96 -5.30 9.62
C SER A 2 -6.77 -6.57 9.47
N ARG A 3 -6.14 -7.74 9.50
CA ARG A 3 -6.82 -9.04 9.40
C ARG A 3 -6.76 -9.77 10.71
N PHE A 4 -7.88 -10.37 11.10
CA PHE A 4 -7.94 -11.34 12.18
C PHE A 4 -8.02 -12.72 11.60
N CYS A 5 -7.04 -13.56 11.89
CA CYS A 5 -7.10 -14.98 11.58
C CYS A 5 -6.96 -15.79 12.85
N ARG A 6 -7.67 -16.89 12.94
CA ARG A 6 -7.36 -17.94 13.91
C ARG A 6 -6.23 -18.79 13.32
N ARG A 7 -5.18 -19.06 14.08
CA ARG A 7 -4.14 -20.02 13.68
C ARG A 7 -4.78 -21.38 13.39
N GLY A 8 -5.02 -21.68 12.11
CA GLY A 8 -5.45 -23.00 11.63
C GLY A 8 -6.93 -23.35 11.82
N GLY A 9 -7.88 -22.41 11.76
CA GLY A 9 -9.29 -22.79 11.91
C GLY A 9 -10.31 -21.68 11.66
N VAL A 10 -11.57 -22.07 11.84
CA VAL A 10 -12.76 -21.25 11.71
C VAL A 10 -12.80 -20.16 12.80
N VAL A 11 -13.03 -18.93 12.40
CA VAL A 11 -13.34 -17.81 13.30
C VAL A 11 -14.85 -17.72 13.43
N ARG A 12 -15.37 -17.67 14.65
CA ARG A 12 -16.78 -17.40 14.87
C ARG A 12 -16.97 -15.90 15.06
N ALA A 13 -17.42 -15.22 14.03
CA ALA A 13 -17.79 -13.81 14.06
C ALA A 13 -19.11 -13.66 14.84
N SER A 14 -19.03 -13.69 16.19
CA SER A 14 -20.21 -13.44 17.01
C SER A 14 -20.63 -11.97 16.89
N GLU A 15 -21.92 -11.72 16.95
CA GLU A 15 -22.46 -10.34 16.87
C GLU A 15 -21.89 -9.44 17.96
N SER A 16 -21.60 -9.98 19.13
CA SER A 16 -20.96 -9.27 20.23
C SER A 16 -19.52 -8.87 19.92
N LEU A 17 -18.75 -9.74 19.25
CA LEU A 17 -17.38 -9.46 18.83
C LEU A 17 -17.35 -8.38 17.75
N LEU A 18 -18.20 -8.51 16.72
CA LEU A 18 -18.27 -7.52 15.65
C LEU A 18 -18.62 -6.14 16.17
N LYS A 19 -19.64 -6.03 17.04
CA LYS A 19 -20.01 -4.75 17.70
C LYS A 19 -18.87 -4.18 18.55
N GLY A 20 -18.20 -5.02 19.34
CA GLY A 20 -17.08 -4.56 20.15
C GLY A 20 -15.90 -4.04 19.31
N LEU A 21 -15.70 -4.62 18.12
CA LEU A 21 -14.67 -4.15 17.18
C LEU A 21 -15.08 -2.86 16.45
N GLU A 22 -16.38 -2.69 16.14
CA GLU A 22 -16.92 -1.46 15.54
C GLU A 22 -16.88 -0.26 16.51
N GLU A 23 -16.94 -0.50 17.81
CA GLU A 23 -16.85 0.54 18.85
C GLU A 23 -15.42 1.04 19.09
N VAL A 24 -14.40 0.40 18.54
CA VAL A 24 -13.01 0.85 18.69
C VAL A 24 -12.80 2.13 17.90
N GLU A 25 -12.32 3.18 18.57
CA GLU A 25 -12.06 4.48 17.94
C GLU A 25 -11.05 4.37 16.78
N GLY A 26 -11.41 4.89 15.60
CA GLY A 26 -10.61 4.84 14.37
C GLY A 26 -10.90 3.63 13.48
N VAL A 27 -11.84 2.77 13.86
CA VAL A 27 -12.38 1.71 13.00
C VAL A 27 -13.49 2.30 12.13
N LYS A 28 -13.38 2.10 10.82
CA LYS A 28 -14.37 2.55 9.83
C LYS A 28 -15.40 1.47 9.54
N ASN A 29 -14.94 0.23 9.36
CA ASN A 29 -15.79 -0.89 8.99
C ASN A 29 -15.22 -2.23 9.47
N VAL A 30 -16.08 -3.18 9.81
CA VAL A 30 -15.71 -4.53 10.25
C VAL A 30 -16.55 -5.53 9.48
N TYR A 31 -15.90 -6.50 8.84
CA TYR A 31 -16.60 -7.54 8.10
C TYR A 31 -15.89 -8.88 8.17
N GLY A 32 -16.66 -9.95 8.19
CA GLY A 32 -16.15 -11.31 8.05
C GLY A 32 -15.78 -11.60 6.59
N TYR A 33 -14.83 -12.48 6.36
CA TYR A 33 -14.52 -12.98 5.02
C TYR A 33 -14.19 -14.47 5.06
N ILE A 34 -14.47 -15.13 3.94
CA ILE A 34 -14.12 -16.55 3.74
C ILE A 34 -13.12 -16.63 2.61
N GLU A 35 -11.92 -17.14 2.88
CA GLU A 35 -10.92 -17.42 1.85
C GLU A 35 -10.77 -18.92 1.66
N LYS A 36 -10.74 -19.37 0.40
CA LYS A 36 -10.51 -20.77 0.06
C LYS A 36 -9.67 -20.89 -1.19
N PRO A 37 -8.50 -21.57 -1.12
CA PRO A 37 -7.73 -21.85 -2.30
C PRO A 37 -8.48 -22.84 -3.21
N ALA A 38 -8.36 -22.61 -4.51
CA ALA A 38 -8.93 -23.46 -5.54
C ALA A 38 -8.03 -23.48 -6.78
N ILE A 39 -8.27 -24.44 -7.64
CA ILE A 39 -7.62 -24.56 -8.93
C ILE A 39 -8.68 -24.25 -9.98
N PHE A 40 -8.49 -23.16 -10.72
CA PHE A 40 -9.29 -22.84 -11.88
C PHE A 40 -8.79 -23.62 -13.08
N LYS A 41 -9.71 -24.21 -13.80
CA LYS A 41 -9.43 -24.93 -15.05
C LYS A 41 -10.27 -24.34 -16.16
N SER A 42 -9.58 -23.82 -17.17
CA SER A 42 -10.16 -23.46 -18.46
C SER A 42 -10.02 -24.64 -19.44
N LYS A 43 -10.27 -24.41 -20.73
CA LYS A 43 -10.10 -25.45 -21.76
C LYS A 43 -8.64 -25.81 -21.99
N GLU A 44 -7.74 -24.87 -21.83
CA GLU A 44 -6.34 -24.97 -22.25
C GLU A 44 -5.38 -24.86 -21.07
N GLU A 45 -5.75 -24.12 -19.98
CA GLU A 45 -4.86 -23.76 -18.91
C GLU A 45 -5.43 -24.08 -17.53
N ILE A 46 -4.54 -24.21 -16.56
CA ILE A 46 -4.85 -24.46 -15.14
C ILE A 46 -4.09 -23.42 -14.32
N HIS A 47 -4.80 -22.73 -13.42
CA HIS A 47 -4.19 -21.72 -12.55
C HIS A 47 -4.71 -21.84 -11.11
N GLY A 48 -3.80 -21.68 -10.14
CA GLY A 48 -4.14 -21.66 -8.72
C GLY A 48 -4.65 -20.27 -8.31
N VAL A 49 -5.81 -20.23 -7.66
CA VAL A 49 -6.45 -18.98 -7.21
C VAL A 49 -6.88 -19.08 -5.75
N VAL A 50 -7.07 -17.94 -5.13
CA VAL A 50 -7.72 -17.80 -3.81
C VAL A 50 -9.06 -17.12 -4.01
N LEU A 51 -10.13 -17.87 -3.72
CA LEU A 51 -11.48 -17.31 -3.73
C LEU A 51 -11.73 -16.59 -2.41
N LYS A 52 -12.05 -15.30 -2.50
CA LYS A 52 -12.50 -14.48 -1.38
C LYS A 52 -14.01 -14.34 -1.45
N GLY A 53 -14.68 -15.03 -0.53
CA GLY A 53 -16.11 -14.89 -0.33
C GLY A 53 -16.42 -13.57 0.36
N VAL A 54 -17.31 -12.82 -0.25
CA VAL A 54 -17.82 -11.55 0.25
C VAL A 54 -19.32 -11.64 0.48
N ASP A 55 -19.79 -10.93 1.50
CA ASP A 55 -21.20 -10.87 1.87
C ASP A 55 -21.91 -9.66 1.24
N MET A 56 -23.19 -9.49 1.59
CA MET A 56 -24.03 -8.37 1.13
C MET A 56 -23.54 -7.00 1.66
N GLY A 57 -22.82 -6.98 2.78
CA GLY A 57 -22.31 -5.77 3.45
C GLY A 57 -20.94 -5.33 2.95
N TYR A 58 -20.28 -6.16 2.15
CA TYR A 58 -18.95 -5.85 1.66
C TYR A 58 -18.94 -4.59 0.79
N ASP A 59 -18.16 -3.59 1.21
CA ASP A 59 -17.97 -2.38 0.40
C ASP A 59 -16.99 -2.67 -0.75
N ALA A 60 -17.56 -2.90 -1.92
CA ALA A 60 -16.82 -3.21 -3.12
C ALA A 60 -16.38 -1.96 -3.92
N VAL A 61 -16.36 -0.77 -3.30
CA VAL A 61 -15.97 0.48 -3.97
C VAL A 61 -14.61 0.34 -4.62
N PHE A 62 -13.63 -0.18 -3.90
CA PHE A 62 -12.29 -0.41 -4.43
C PHE A 62 -12.28 -1.24 -5.72
N PHE A 63 -13.00 -2.35 -5.78
CA PHE A 63 -13.07 -3.19 -6.98
C PHE A 63 -13.88 -2.56 -8.10
N ARG A 64 -14.90 -1.76 -7.74
CA ARG A 64 -15.72 -1.03 -8.72
C ARG A 64 -14.92 0.06 -9.42
N GLU A 65 -14.07 0.77 -8.68
CA GLU A 65 -13.18 1.81 -9.24
C GLU A 65 -12.10 1.22 -10.15
N ASN A 66 -11.67 0.00 -9.87
CA ASN A 66 -10.66 -0.73 -10.64
C ASN A 66 -11.24 -1.70 -11.68
N LEU A 67 -12.55 -1.66 -11.93
CA LEU A 67 -13.19 -2.52 -12.92
C LEU A 67 -12.80 -2.08 -14.34
N LYS A 68 -12.27 -3.01 -15.12
CA LYS A 68 -11.84 -2.79 -16.51
C LYS A 68 -12.87 -3.23 -17.55
N LYS A 69 -13.55 -4.37 -17.30
CA LYS A 69 -14.54 -4.95 -18.22
C LYS A 69 -15.67 -5.64 -17.45
N GLY A 70 -16.87 -5.64 -18.03
CA GLY A 70 -18.04 -6.29 -17.45
C GLY A 70 -18.69 -5.47 -16.34
N GLU A 71 -19.35 -6.15 -15.44
CA GLU A 71 -20.11 -5.55 -14.35
C GLU A 71 -19.72 -6.20 -13.01
N MET A 72 -19.97 -5.47 -11.92
CA MET A 72 -19.78 -6.01 -10.58
C MET A 72 -20.85 -7.06 -10.29
N PRO A 73 -20.50 -8.29 -9.84
CA PRO A 73 -21.48 -9.30 -9.47
C PRO A 73 -22.42 -8.79 -8.38
N ASP A 74 -23.70 -9.11 -8.48
CA ASP A 74 -24.67 -8.80 -7.45
C ASP A 74 -24.73 -9.92 -6.40
N PHE A 75 -24.11 -9.67 -5.25
CA PHE A 75 -24.12 -10.57 -4.10
C PHE A 75 -25.30 -10.33 -3.14
N LYS A 76 -26.14 -9.30 -3.41
CA LYS A 76 -27.28 -8.91 -2.56
C LYS A 76 -28.56 -9.73 -2.80
N THR A 77 -28.51 -10.65 -3.75
CA THR A 77 -29.66 -11.50 -4.09
C THR A 77 -29.95 -12.55 -3.01
N GLU A 78 -31.20 -13.00 -2.89
CA GLU A 78 -31.58 -14.07 -1.95
C GLU A 78 -30.88 -15.40 -2.23
N ARG A 79 -30.59 -15.68 -3.50
CA ARG A 79 -29.85 -16.89 -3.92
C ARG A 79 -28.39 -16.57 -4.12
N ALA A 80 -27.51 -17.49 -3.71
CA ALA A 80 -26.09 -17.37 -3.95
C ALA A 80 -25.81 -17.20 -5.45
N SER A 81 -25.11 -16.12 -5.79
CA SER A 81 -24.74 -15.81 -7.17
C SER A 81 -23.60 -16.71 -7.65
N ASN A 82 -23.73 -17.32 -8.83
CA ASN A 82 -22.64 -18.05 -9.46
C ASN A 82 -21.70 -17.15 -10.26
N GLU A 83 -21.88 -15.86 -10.16
CA GLU A 83 -21.03 -14.87 -10.80
C GLU A 83 -19.78 -14.58 -9.95
N ILE A 84 -18.66 -14.36 -10.63
CA ILE A 84 -17.39 -14.05 -10.00
C ILE A 84 -16.75 -12.83 -10.67
N LEU A 85 -15.91 -12.14 -9.89
CA LEU A 85 -15.06 -11.10 -10.37
C LEU A 85 -13.62 -11.60 -10.34
N ILE A 86 -12.95 -11.60 -11.50
CA ILE A 86 -11.56 -12.04 -11.64
C ILE A 86 -10.66 -10.85 -12.01
N SER A 87 -9.37 -10.98 -11.74
CA SER A 87 -8.40 -9.98 -12.19
C SER A 87 -8.10 -10.11 -13.69
N ALA A 88 -7.54 -9.05 -14.27
CA ALA A 88 -7.02 -9.08 -15.64
C ALA A 88 -5.92 -10.13 -15.80
N SER A 89 -5.05 -10.26 -14.81
CA SER A 89 -3.97 -11.25 -14.79
C SER A 89 -4.51 -12.69 -14.84
N VAL A 90 -5.48 -13.03 -13.99
CA VAL A 90 -6.13 -14.36 -14.00
C VAL A 90 -6.88 -14.61 -15.31
N ALA A 91 -7.55 -13.58 -15.85
CA ALA A 91 -8.25 -13.67 -17.13
C ALA A 91 -7.30 -14.00 -18.29
N ASP A 92 -6.18 -13.31 -18.35
CA ASP A 92 -5.15 -13.50 -19.37
C ASP A 92 -4.46 -14.87 -19.24
N MET A 93 -4.11 -15.29 -18.01
CA MET A 93 -3.50 -16.60 -17.76
C MET A 93 -4.40 -17.78 -18.16
N LEU A 94 -5.72 -17.64 -17.96
CA LEU A 94 -6.68 -18.70 -18.26
C LEU A 94 -7.28 -18.59 -19.67
N GLY A 95 -7.02 -17.47 -20.39
CA GLY A 95 -7.61 -17.19 -21.68
C GLY A 95 -9.13 -17.09 -21.66
N ILE A 96 -9.70 -16.50 -20.57
CA ILE A 96 -11.15 -16.40 -20.39
C ILE A 96 -11.61 -14.95 -20.31
N GLY A 97 -12.81 -14.69 -20.82
CA GLY A 97 -13.43 -13.36 -20.86
C GLY A 97 -14.72 -13.26 -20.03
N VAL A 98 -15.28 -12.05 -20.01
CA VAL A 98 -16.59 -11.78 -19.39
C VAL A 98 -17.69 -12.64 -20.06
N GLY A 99 -18.55 -13.25 -19.24
CA GLY A 99 -19.62 -14.14 -19.66
C GLY A 99 -19.19 -15.60 -19.85
N GLU A 100 -17.90 -15.91 -19.81
CA GLU A 100 -17.39 -17.27 -19.91
C GLU A 100 -17.48 -18.03 -18.58
N LYS A 101 -17.48 -19.36 -18.68
CA LYS A 101 -17.56 -20.24 -17.52
C LYS A 101 -16.22 -20.84 -17.19
N VAL A 102 -15.90 -20.88 -15.91
CA VAL A 102 -14.68 -21.49 -15.37
C VAL A 102 -15.05 -22.51 -14.28
N ALA A 103 -14.36 -23.65 -14.26
CA ALA A 103 -14.52 -24.66 -13.23
C ALA A 103 -13.48 -24.44 -12.12
N ALA A 104 -13.95 -24.24 -10.90
CA ALA A 104 -13.14 -24.18 -9.69
C ALA A 104 -13.10 -25.56 -9.04
N HIS A 105 -11.92 -26.13 -8.89
CA HIS A 105 -11.66 -27.39 -8.21
C HIS A 105 -11.07 -27.11 -6.84
N PHE A 106 -11.74 -27.60 -5.80
CA PHE A 106 -11.31 -27.43 -4.41
C PHE A 106 -10.55 -28.66 -3.93
N VAL A 107 -9.35 -28.43 -3.40
CA VAL A 107 -8.49 -29.48 -2.85
C VAL A 107 -8.96 -29.80 -1.44
N GLN A 108 -9.91 -30.71 -1.32
CA GLN A 108 -10.47 -31.21 -0.08
C GLN A 108 -10.92 -32.66 -0.23
N ASP A 109 -11.25 -33.34 0.86
CA ASP A 109 -11.75 -34.70 0.86
C ASP A 109 -13.21 -34.73 1.35
N PRO A 110 -14.18 -35.17 0.53
CA PRO A 110 -14.04 -35.51 -0.90
C PRO A 110 -13.82 -34.28 -1.79
N PRO A 111 -13.14 -34.42 -2.94
CA PRO A 111 -12.93 -33.33 -3.88
C PRO A 111 -14.26 -32.73 -4.33
N ARG A 112 -14.37 -31.41 -4.31
CA ARG A 112 -15.57 -30.70 -4.79
C ARG A 112 -15.20 -29.78 -5.95
N ALA A 113 -16.13 -29.59 -6.87
CA ALA A 113 -15.98 -28.64 -7.96
C ALA A 113 -17.23 -27.75 -8.08
N ARG A 114 -17.01 -26.52 -8.52
CA ARG A 114 -18.07 -25.55 -8.82
C ARG A 114 -17.78 -24.86 -10.14
N VAL A 115 -18.82 -24.52 -10.86
CA VAL A 115 -18.71 -23.75 -12.10
C VAL A 115 -19.23 -22.36 -11.83
N PHE A 116 -18.38 -21.37 -12.14
CA PHE A 116 -18.70 -19.97 -12.02
C PHE A 116 -18.74 -19.30 -13.39
N THR A 117 -19.43 -18.17 -13.49
CA THR A 117 -19.48 -17.32 -14.68
C THR A 117 -18.76 -16.02 -14.37
N VAL A 118 -17.87 -15.59 -15.24
CA VAL A 118 -17.14 -14.33 -15.08
C VAL A 118 -18.08 -13.17 -15.38
N ALA A 119 -18.43 -12.36 -14.37
CA ALA A 119 -19.27 -11.18 -14.55
C ALA A 119 -18.43 -9.95 -14.90
N GLY A 120 -17.23 -9.84 -14.33
CA GLY A 120 -16.35 -8.70 -14.60
C GLY A 120 -14.88 -9.03 -14.40
N ILE A 121 -14.06 -8.12 -14.91
CA ILE A 121 -12.58 -8.20 -14.84
C ILE A 121 -12.08 -6.91 -14.24
N TYR A 122 -11.33 -7.00 -13.16
CA TYR A 122 -10.70 -5.87 -12.47
C TYR A 122 -9.17 -5.88 -12.63
N ASP A 123 -8.54 -4.74 -12.32
CA ASP A 123 -7.10 -4.61 -12.34
C ASP A 123 -6.70 -3.56 -11.30
N THR A 124 -6.09 -4.02 -10.20
CA THR A 124 -5.69 -3.14 -9.08
C THR A 124 -4.30 -2.55 -9.27
N GLY A 125 -3.52 -3.05 -10.22
CA GLY A 125 -2.11 -2.72 -10.39
C GLY A 125 -1.18 -3.48 -9.43
N PHE A 126 -1.70 -4.19 -8.43
CA PHE A 126 -0.92 -5.02 -7.51
C PHE A 126 -0.82 -6.45 -8.05
N LYS A 127 0.20 -6.69 -8.86
CA LYS A 127 0.35 -7.96 -9.58
C LYS A 127 0.28 -9.19 -8.68
N GLU A 128 0.93 -9.17 -7.52
CA GLU A 128 0.95 -10.31 -6.58
C GLU A 128 -0.46 -10.65 -6.05
N TYR A 129 -1.33 -9.64 -5.91
CA TYR A 129 -2.71 -9.81 -5.52
C TYR A 129 -3.56 -10.23 -6.72
N ASP A 130 -3.38 -9.55 -7.84
CA ASP A 130 -4.14 -9.76 -9.07
C ASP A 130 -3.88 -11.15 -9.69
N ASP A 131 -2.69 -11.73 -9.48
CA ASP A 131 -2.37 -13.06 -10.00
C ASP A 131 -3.18 -14.19 -9.36
N VAL A 132 -3.76 -13.97 -8.16
CA VAL A 132 -4.40 -15.07 -7.41
C VAL A 132 -5.81 -14.76 -6.91
N MET A 133 -6.21 -13.50 -6.73
CA MET A 133 -7.44 -13.16 -6.03
C MET A 133 -8.65 -13.16 -6.94
N VAL A 134 -9.72 -13.83 -6.48
CA VAL A 134 -11.03 -13.91 -7.14
C VAL A 134 -12.12 -13.62 -6.12
N LEU A 135 -13.04 -12.71 -6.44
CA LEU A 135 -14.22 -12.45 -5.59
C LEU A 135 -15.39 -13.35 -5.97
N VAL A 136 -16.04 -13.90 -4.96
CA VAL A 136 -17.17 -14.81 -5.09
C VAL A 136 -18.17 -14.59 -3.94
N ASP A 137 -19.38 -15.01 -4.12
CA ASP A 137 -20.40 -15.04 -3.06
C ASP A 137 -19.97 -15.99 -1.93
N GLU A 138 -19.86 -15.46 -0.70
CA GLU A 138 -19.40 -16.22 0.47
C GLU A 138 -20.21 -17.48 0.75
N ARG A 139 -21.52 -17.46 0.42
CA ARG A 139 -22.44 -18.59 0.63
C ARG A 139 -22.00 -19.85 -0.10
N HIS A 140 -21.27 -19.73 -1.21
CA HIS A 140 -20.66 -20.87 -1.88
C HIS A 140 -19.53 -21.48 -1.08
N LEU A 141 -18.66 -20.63 -0.49
CA LEU A 141 -17.51 -21.07 0.30
C LEU A 141 -17.94 -21.63 1.66
N ALA A 142 -18.91 -20.99 2.32
CA ALA A 142 -19.48 -21.50 3.56
C ALA A 142 -20.06 -22.92 3.36
N LYS A 143 -20.81 -23.13 2.28
CA LYS A 143 -21.37 -24.45 1.91
C LYS A 143 -20.29 -25.49 1.59
N LEU A 144 -19.17 -25.06 0.98
CA LEU A 144 -18.06 -25.96 0.67
C LEU A 144 -17.27 -26.38 1.90
N ASN A 145 -17.23 -25.53 2.92
CA ASN A 145 -16.58 -25.80 4.19
C ASN A 145 -17.49 -26.48 5.20
N ASP A 146 -18.77 -26.67 4.87
CA ASP A 146 -19.81 -27.13 5.79
C ASP A 146 -19.92 -26.21 7.04
N TRP A 147 -19.75 -24.88 6.84
CA TRP A 147 -19.79 -23.85 7.87
C TRP A 147 -21.18 -23.32 8.12
N GLY A 148 -21.47 -23.07 9.39
CA GLY A 148 -22.71 -22.43 9.83
C GLY A 148 -22.67 -20.90 9.72
N PRO A 149 -23.81 -20.25 10.02
CA PRO A 149 -23.88 -18.79 10.05
C PRO A 149 -22.85 -18.18 11.02
N GLY A 150 -22.15 -17.15 10.57
CA GLY A 150 -21.13 -16.46 11.37
C GLY A 150 -19.80 -17.19 11.49
N GLU A 151 -19.60 -18.31 10.79
CA GLU A 151 -18.30 -18.97 10.70
C GLU A 151 -17.55 -18.47 9.46
N VAL A 152 -16.38 -17.84 9.69
CA VAL A 152 -15.57 -17.15 8.68
C VAL A 152 -14.10 -17.57 8.76
N SER A 153 -13.33 -17.31 7.74
CA SER A 153 -11.86 -17.50 7.75
C SER A 153 -11.16 -16.45 8.60
N GLY A 154 -11.71 -15.25 8.60
CA GLY A 154 -11.17 -14.14 9.36
C GLY A 154 -12.10 -12.94 9.37
N ILE A 155 -11.76 -11.95 10.18
CA ILE A 155 -12.45 -10.67 10.26
C ILE A 155 -11.50 -9.62 9.73
N ALA A 156 -11.93 -8.80 8.79
CA ALA A 156 -11.19 -7.67 8.28
C ALA A 156 -11.70 -6.39 8.93
N ILE A 157 -10.77 -5.51 9.28
CA ILE A 157 -11.06 -4.20 9.88
C ILE A 157 -10.49 -3.14 8.96
N GLU A 158 -11.33 -2.23 8.51
CA GLU A 158 -10.93 -1.03 7.80
C GLU A 158 -10.73 0.12 8.79
N LEU A 159 -9.66 0.88 8.58
CA LEU A 159 -9.33 2.04 9.40
C LEU A 159 -9.77 3.31 8.68
N GLU A 160 -10.16 4.32 9.46
CA GLU A 160 -10.39 5.68 8.95
C GLU A 160 -9.08 6.35 8.53
N ASP A 161 -8.03 6.15 9.33
CA ASP A 161 -6.70 6.73 9.13
C ASP A 161 -5.62 5.69 9.42
N VAL A 162 -4.71 5.52 8.47
CA VAL A 162 -3.58 4.58 8.56
C VAL A 162 -2.54 5.05 9.59
N GLU A 163 -2.43 6.36 9.84
CA GLU A 163 -1.47 6.90 10.81
C GLU A 163 -1.78 6.44 12.24
N ARG A 164 -3.06 6.15 12.54
CA ARG A 164 -3.52 5.66 13.84
C ARG A 164 -3.48 4.14 13.99
N LEU A 165 -2.89 3.42 13.02
CA LEU A 165 -2.83 1.95 13.00
C LEU A 165 -2.43 1.35 14.36
N ASN A 166 -1.35 1.86 14.97
CA ASN A 166 -0.82 1.32 16.22
C ASN A 166 -1.76 1.51 17.43
N GLU A 167 -2.56 2.56 17.42
CA GLU A 167 -3.56 2.82 18.49
C GLU A 167 -4.76 1.89 18.32
N VAL A 168 -5.25 1.77 17.09
CA VAL A 168 -6.38 0.91 16.76
C VAL A 168 -6.05 -0.56 17.01
N VAL A 169 -4.85 -1.01 16.62
CA VAL A 169 -4.40 -2.40 16.88
C VAL A 169 -4.47 -2.73 18.36
N LYS A 170 -3.99 -1.86 19.24
CA LYS A 170 -4.09 -2.08 20.70
C LYS A 170 -5.53 -2.15 21.20
N GLY A 171 -6.40 -1.27 20.69
CA GLY A 171 -7.84 -1.30 21.04
C GLY A 171 -8.48 -2.62 20.62
N VAL A 172 -8.18 -3.04 19.43
CA VAL A 172 -8.63 -4.30 18.84
C VAL A 172 -8.11 -5.52 19.61
N GLU A 173 -6.81 -5.55 19.99
CA GLU A 173 -6.21 -6.61 20.80
C GLU A 173 -6.93 -6.77 22.16
N ASN A 174 -7.31 -5.65 22.81
CA ASN A 174 -8.06 -5.69 24.05
C ASN A 174 -9.43 -6.35 23.88
N VAL A 175 -10.19 -5.95 22.85
CA VAL A 175 -11.51 -6.55 22.55
C VAL A 175 -11.40 -8.04 22.27
N VAL A 176 -10.37 -8.43 21.53
CA VAL A 176 -10.11 -9.82 21.15
C VAL A 176 -9.67 -10.66 22.35
N TYR A 177 -8.86 -10.09 23.22
CA TYR A 177 -8.41 -10.75 24.46
C TYR A 177 -9.59 -11.08 25.38
N ASP A 178 -10.52 -10.13 25.53
CA ASP A 178 -11.73 -10.30 26.34
C ASP A 178 -12.70 -11.35 25.74
N ALA A 179 -12.69 -11.54 24.42
CA ALA A 179 -13.53 -12.52 23.74
C ALA A 179 -13.09 -13.99 23.95
N SER A 180 -12.05 -14.24 24.75
CA SER A 180 -11.57 -15.60 25.14
C SER A 180 -11.24 -16.53 23.94
N GLY A 181 -11.00 -15.96 22.76
CA GLY A 181 -10.65 -16.69 21.53
C GLY A 181 -9.13 -16.70 21.31
N ASN A 182 -8.63 -17.78 20.70
CA ASN A 182 -7.23 -17.83 20.25
C ASN A 182 -7.11 -17.13 18.88
N TYR A 183 -7.31 -15.82 18.88
CA TYR A 183 -7.22 -14.99 17.69
C TYR A 183 -5.83 -14.37 17.56
N GLU A 184 -5.37 -14.22 16.35
CA GLU A 184 -4.13 -13.52 16.01
C GLU A 184 -4.50 -12.24 15.24
N VAL A 185 -4.03 -11.11 15.74
CA VAL A 185 -4.19 -9.81 15.07
C VAL A 185 -3.02 -9.67 14.09
N GLN A 186 -3.32 -9.51 12.82
CA GLN A 186 -2.31 -9.30 11.77
C GLN A 186 -2.56 -7.96 11.10
N THR A 187 -1.52 -7.16 10.99
CA THR A 187 -1.54 -5.93 10.20
C THR A 187 -1.21 -6.23 8.75
N LEU A 188 -1.44 -5.28 7.86
CA LEU A 188 -1.02 -5.41 6.47
C LEU A 188 0.50 -5.59 6.35
N ALA A 189 1.27 -4.98 7.26
CA ALA A 189 2.72 -5.14 7.32
C ALA A 189 3.14 -6.58 7.67
N ASP A 190 2.35 -7.28 8.50
CA ASP A 190 2.62 -8.68 8.85
C ASP A 190 2.26 -9.65 7.73
N VAL A 191 1.25 -9.30 6.93
CA VAL A 191 0.79 -10.13 5.80
C VAL A 191 1.67 -9.95 4.56
N ALA A 192 2.16 -8.74 4.32
CA ALA A 192 2.98 -8.39 3.17
C ALA A 192 4.24 -7.63 3.58
N PRO A 193 5.14 -8.23 4.40
CA PRO A 193 6.33 -7.55 4.92
C PRO A 193 7.25 -7.05 3.81
N GLN A 194 7.31 -7.75 2.69
CA GLN A 194 8.15 -7.40 1.55
C GLN A 194 7.86 -6.01 0.99
N ILE A 195 6.60 -5.59 0.95
CA ILE A 195 6.21 -4.25 0.47
C ILE A 195 6.72 -3.18 1.42
N PHE A 196 6.56 -3.40 2.72
CA PHE A 196 7.00 -2.44 3.74
C PHE A 196 8.53 -2.39 3.87
N ASP A 197 9.21 -3.52 3.75
CA ASP A 197 10.66 -3.59 3.72
C ASP A 197 11.22 -2.85 2.49
N TRP A 198 10.59 -3.00 1.33
CA TRP A 198 10.97 -2.27 0.13
C TRP A 198 10.78 -0.76 0.27
N LEU A 199 9.65 -0.32 0.84
CA LEU A 199 9.40 1.10 1.14
C LEU A 199 10.43 1.65 2.15
N ALA A 200 10.80 0.87 3.17
CA ALA A 200 11.83 1.26 4.12
C ALA A 200 13.20 1.40 3.46
N LEU A 201 13.56 0.51 2.52
CA LEU A 201 14.78 0.61 1.72
C LEU A 201 14.78 1.86 0.85
N LEU A 202 13.66 2.20 0.21
CA LEU A 202 13.55 3.45 -0.55
C LEU A 202 13.80 4.68 0.32
N ASN A 203 13.20 4.72 1.50
CA ASN A 203 13.40 5.82 2.45
C ASN A 203 14.88 5.93 2.92
N MET A 204 15.51 4.79 3.18
CA MET A 204 16.94 4.75 3.51
C MET A 204 17.81 5.29 2.36
N ASN A 205 17.50 4.91 1.11
CA ASN A 205 18.23 5.41 -0.07
C ASN A 205 18.12 6.94 -0.21
N VAL A 206 16.95 7.52 0.06
CA VAL A 206 16.76 8.99 0.06
C VAL A 206 17.68 9.65 1.07
N TRP A 207 17.77 9.11 2.29
CA TRP A 207 18.68 9.65 3.31
C TRP A 207 20.15 9.56 2.91
N VAL A 208 20.59 8.45 2.33
CA VAL A 208 21.96 8.27 1.84
C VAL A 208 22.28 9.29 0.75
N ILE A 209 21.39 9.46 -0.23
CA ILE A 209 21.56 10.45 -1.31
C ILE A 209 21.60 11.87 -0.75
N LEU A 210 20.72 12.22 0.20
CA LEU A 210 20.72 13.54 0.84
C LEU A 210 22.05 13.83 1.55
N ILE A 211 22.57 12.88 2.33
CA ILE A 211 23.85 13.02 3.01
C ILE A 211 24.97 13.21 1.99
N LEU A 212 24.99 12.42 0.92
CA LEU A 212 25.98 12.52 -0.14
C LEU A 212 25.97 13.90 -0.80
N ILE A 213 24.78 14.41 -1.14
CA ILE A 213 24.60 15.74 -1.74
C ILE A 213 25.13 16.82 -0.80
N VAL A 214 24.81 16.75 0.50
CA VAL A 214 25.27 17.71 1.50
C VAL A 214 26.80 17.68 1.61
N VAL A 215 27.42 16.51 1.62
CA VAL A 215 28.88 16.34 1.64
C VAL A 215 29.51 16.97 0.40
N VAL A 216 29.02 16.65 -0.80
CA VAL A 216 29.54 17.21 -2.06
C VAL A 216 29.36 18.73 -2.10
N ALA A 217 28.20 19.24 -1.68
CA ALA A 217 27.94 20.67 -1.60
C ALA A 217 28.92 21.36 -0.61
N GLY A 218 29.22 20.72 0.52
CA GLY A 218 30.20 21.18 1.49
C GLY A 218 31.61 21.31 0.89
N PHE A 219 32.06 20.29 0.17
CA PHE A 219 33.37 20.35 -0.53
C PHE A 219 33.42 21.45 -1.59
N ASN A 220 32.35 21.56 -2.40
CA ASN A 220 32.25 22.62 -3.40
C ASN A 220 32.28 24.01 -2.75
N MET A 221 31.62 24.19 -1.62
CA MET A 221 31.61 25.44 -0.88
C MET A 221 33.02 25.80 -0.35
N VAL A 222 33.73 24.82 0.25
CA VAL A 222 35.11 25.02 0.74
C VAL A 222 36.03 25.41 -0.42
N SER A 223 35.95 24.70 -1.54
CA SER A 223 36.77 25.02 -2.73
C SER A 223 36.49 26.42 -3.28
N GLY A 224 35.21 26.79 -3.39
CA GLY A 224 34.79 28.12 -3.83
C GLY A 224 35.28 29.25 -2.91
N LEU A 225 35.21 29.03 -1.58
CA LEU A 225 35.75 29.98 -0.60
C LEU A 225 37.26 30.11 -0.71
N LEU A 226 37.97 29.02 -0.93
CA LEU A 226 39.43 29.04 -1.08
C LEU A 226 39.83 29.85 -2.31
N ILE A 227 39.16 29.67 -3.45
CA ILE A 227 39.37 30.45 -4.66
C ILE A 227 39.09 31.94 -4.40
N LEU A 228 37.99 32.25 -3.73
CA LEU A 228 37.61 33.65 -3.40
C LEU A 228 38.66 34.30 -2.52
N ILE A 229 39.21 33.60 -1.52
CA ILE A 229 40.28 34.12 -0.64
C ILE A 229 41.55 34.37 -1.44
N LEU A 230 41.95 33.47 -2.33
CA LEU A 230 43.11 33.63 -3.19
C LEU A 230 42.97 34.84 -4.14
N ASP A 231 41.79 34.98 -4.77
CA ASP A 231 41.48 36.11 -5.66
C ASP A 231 41.56 37.47 -4.94
N LYS A 232 41.16 37.51 -3.66
CA LYS A 232 41.16 38.73 -2.85
C LYS A 232 42.42 38.92 -1.94
N THR A 233 43.51 38.20 -2.22
CA THR A 233 44.72 38.24 -1.39
C THR A 233 45.33 39.67 -1.32
N SER A 234 45.30 40.42 -2.44
CA SER A 234 45.77 41.82 -2.47
C SER A 234 44.94 42.73 -1.54
N LEU A 235 43.61 42.56 -1.55
CA LEU A 235 42.71 43.30 -0.65
C LEU A 235 42.97 42.96 0.82
N ILE A 236 43.24 41.71 1.13
CA ILE A 236 43.62 41.27 2.47
C ILE A 236 44.92 41.94 2.93
N GLY A 237 45.90 42.02 2.03
CA GLY A 237 47.20 42.71 2.32
C GLY A 237 46.99 44.19 2.64
N ILE A 238 46.21 44.91 1.86
CA ILE A 238 45.92 46.34 2.07
C ILE A 238 45.17 46.55 3.41
N LEU A 239 44.13 45.72 3.70
CA LEU A 239 43.44 45.88 4.96
C LEU A 239 44.28 45.56 6.18
N LYS A 240 45.22 44.61 6.08
CA LYS A 240 46.17 44.31 7.12
C LYS A 240 47.14 45.48 7.32
N ALA A 241 47.64 46.12 6.25
CA ALA A 241 48.48 47.29 6.32
C ALA A 241 47.77 48.48 7.00
N LEU A 242 46.48 48.61 6.85
CA LEU A 242 45.62 49.58 7.54
C LEU A 242 45.29 49.22 9.00
N GLY A 243 45.87 48.13 9.54
CA GLY A 243 45.67 47.72 10.93
C GLY A 243 44.48 46.87 11.26
N TYR A 244 43.79 46.29 10.25
CA TYR A 244 42.66 45.40 10.49
C TYR A 244 43.09 44.11 11.21
N LYS A 245 42.34 43.74 12.27
CA LYS A 245 42.58 42.52 13.04
C LYS A 245 42.14 41.30 12.25
N ASN A 246 42.83 40.16 12.42
CA ASN A 246 42.47 38.87 11.75
C ASN A 246 41.02 38.43 11.98
N VAL A 247 40.45 38.72 13.15
CA VAL A 247 39.07 38.41 13.48
C VAL A 247 38.06 39.19 12.61
N SER A 248 38.36 40.48 12.36
CA SER A 248 37.51 41.32 11.50
C SER A 248 37.57 40.89 10.04
N LEU A 249 38.72 40.46 9.56
CA LEU A 249 38.90 39.89 8.24
C LEU A 249 38.11 38.57 8.09
N ARG A 250 38.18 37.66 9.07
CA ARG A 250 37.41 36.44 9.05
C ARG A 250 35.87 36.69 8.99
N LYS A 251 35.40 37.65 9.80
CA LYS A 251 33.96 38.03 9.77
C LYS A 251 33.56 38.58 8.41
N LEU A 252 34.39 39.42 7.77
CA LEU A 252 34.10 39.95 6.44
C LEU A 252 33.90 38.84 5.41
N PHE A 253 34.81 37.86 5.35
CA PHE A 253 34.69 36.72 4.42
C PHE A 253 33.49 35.83 4.74
N LEU A 254 33.16 35.68 6.03
CA LEU A 254 32.01 34.93 6.47
C LEU A 254 30.69 35.58 6.01
N TYR A 255 30.57 36.91 6.07
CA TYR A 255 29.43 37.65 5.56
C TYR A 255 29.29 37.55 4.02
N ILE A 256 30.42 37.65 3.31
CA ILE A 256 30.41 37.50 1.84
C ILE A 256 29.95 36.10 1.46
N SER A 257 30.44 35.07 2.13
CA SER A 257 30.06 33.68 1.92
C SER A 257 28.58 33.43 2.23
N ALA A 258 28.10 33.95 3.36
CA ALA A 258 26.69 33.84 3.74
C ALA A 258 25.79 34.50 2.69
N GLY A 259 26.17 35.67 2.18
CA GLY A 259 25.42 36.33 1.10
C GLY A 259 25.38 35.52 -0.20
N LEU A 260 26.47 34.83 -0.54
CA LEU A 260 26.54 33.93 -1.71
C LEU A 260 25.64 32.70 -1.52
N ILE A 261 25.70 32.09 -0.33
CA ILE A 261 24.87 30.93 0.01
C ILE A 261 23.39 31.28 -0.05
N ILE A 262 22.99 32.41 0.57
CA ILE A 262 21.58 32.85 0.55
C ILE A 262 21.10 33.09 -0.86
N LYS A 263 21.89 33.75 -1.72
CA LYS A 263 21.52 33.94 -3.14
C LYS A 263 21.40 32.59 -3.87
N GLY A 264 22.36 31.67 -3.66
CA GLY A 264 22.32 30.33 -4.25
C GLY A 264 21.12 29.55 -3.80
N MET A 265 20.76 29.58 -2.51
CA MET A 265 19.52 28.93 -2.00
C MET A 265 18.27 29.52 -2.61
N LEU A 266 18.15 30.84 -2.72
CA LEU A 266 16.98 31.48 -3.33
C LEU A 266 16.80 31.04 -4.80
N TRP A 267 17.88 31.12 -5.58
CA TRP A 267 17.84 30.70 -6.99
C TRP A 267 17.60 29.21 -7.13
N GLY A 268 18.20 28.37 -6.29
CA GLY A 268 17.98 26.92 -6.28
C GLY A 268 16.55 26.57 -5.97
N ASN A 269 15.94 27.19 -4.96
CA ASN A 269 14.52 26.97 -4.62
C ASN A 269 13.58 27.43 -5.74
N VAL A 270 13.82 28.61 -6.35
CA VAL A 270 13.01 29.09 -7.49
C VAL A 270 13.06 28.09 -8.62
N LEU A 271 14.24 27.58 -8.95
CA LEU A 271 14.41 26.61 -10.03
C LEU A 271 13.75 25.27 -9.72
N ALA A 272 13.84 24.82 -8.47
CA ALA A 272 13.18 23.58 -8.00
C ALA A 272 11.64 23.69 -8.09
N PHE A 273 11.06 24.82 -7.62
CA PHE A 273 9.63 25.06 -7.73
C PHE A 273 9.16 25.21 -9.18
N LEU A 274 9.99 25.78 -10.04
CA LEU A 274 9.68 25.91 -11.46
C LEU A 274 9.63 24.54 -12.15
N LEU A 275 10.62 23.68 -11.87
CA LEU A 275 10.65 22.31 -12.37
C LEU A 275 9.47 21.47 -11.84
N ALA A 276 9.18 21.57 -10.54
CA ALA A 276 8.06 20.90 -9.92
C ALA A 276 6.72 21.38 -10.53
N GLY A 277 6.57 22.69 -10.76
CA GLY A 277 5.39 23.27 -11.41
C GLY A 277 5.23 22.81 -12.87
N ILE A 278 6.31 22.74 -13.63
CA ILE A 278 6.30 22.19 -15.00
C ILE A 278 5.86 20.72 -14.98
N GLN A 279 6.40 19.93 -14.05
CA GLN A 279 6.01 18.52 -13.89
C GLN A 279 4.53 18.38 -13.52
N ALA A 280 4.01 19.22 -12.63
CA ALA A 280 2.61 19.20 -12.20
C ALA A 280 1.64 19.55 -13.34
N ILE A 281 2.02 20.51 -14.21
CA ILE A 281 1.17 20.99 -15.30
C ILE A 281 1.28 20.09 -16.53
N PHE A 282 2.49 19.74 -16.94
CA PHE A 282 2.75 19.03 -18.19
C PHE A 282 2.84 17.52 -18.04
N ARG A 283 2.91 16.99 -16.79
CA ARG A 283 3.08 15.55 -16.51
C ARG A 283 4.11 14.88 -17.44
N VAL A 284 5.27 15.55 -17.63
CA VAL A 284 6.34 15.11 -18.54
C VAL A 284 6.82 13.68 -18.18
N ILE A 285 6.88 13.40 -16.88
CA ILE A 285 7.14 12.05 -16.40
C ILE A 285 5.77 11.46 -16.03
N HIS A 286 5.30 10.52 -16.84
CA HIS A 286 4.13 9.71 -16.50
C HIS A 286 4.55 8.83 -15.31
N LEU A 287 4.10 9.22 -14.13
CA LEU A 287 4.08 8.33 -12.98
C LEU A 287 2.74 7.60 -13.12
N ASP A 288 2.78 6.36 -13.57
CA ASP A 288 1.61 5.50 -13.49
C ASP A 288 1.20 5.46 -12.01
N PRO A 289 -0.07 5.75 -11.68
CA PRO A 289 -0.54 5.56 -10.33
C PRO A 289 -0.44 4.07 -10.02
N VAL A 290 0.41 3.74 -9.06
CA VAL A 290 0.53 2.41 -8.47
C VAL A 290 -0.74 2.07 -7.71
#